data_bc5236fcc65ba621876458bc2a0b2215
#
_entry.id   bc5236fcc65ba621876458bc2a0b2215
#
_cell.length_a   1.000
_cell.length_b   1.000
_cell.length_c   1.000
_cell.angle_alpha   90.00
_cell.angle_beta   90.00
_cell.angle_gamma   90.00
#
_symmetry.space_group_name_H-M   'P 1'
#
loop_
_entity.id
_entity.type
_entity.pdbx_description
1 polymer ?
#
loop_
_entity_poly.entity_id
_entity_poly.type
_entity_poly.pdbx_seq_one_letter_code
_entity_poly.pdbx_strand_id
1 'polypeptide(L)' 'ADAQQQIKAMGYDIKKFKVTKTNCYEIYGWDKEKRKVEIYFDPTDLKKVKEEIDE' A
#
# COMPACT_ATOMS: atom_id res chain seq x y z
N ALA A 1 11.27 5.10 7.60
CA ALA A 1 10.23 5.96 8.10
C ALA A 1 9.33 6.48 7.00
N ASP A 2 9.69 6.27 5.76
CA ASP A 2 9.00 6.99 4.70
C ASP A 2 8.30 6.09 3.71
N ALA A 3 8.01 4.85 4.13
CA ALA A 3 7.27 3.94 3.27
C ALA A 3 5.92 4.55 2.89
N GLN A 4 5.23 5.16 3.86
CA GLN A 4 3.94 5.77 3.58
C GLN A 4 4.07 6.94 2.61
N GLN A 5 5.11 7.75 2.79
CA GLN A 5 5.33 8.87 1.88
C GLN A 5 5.65 8.41 0.48
N GLN A 6 6.46 7.37 0.36
CA GLN A 6 6.80 6.83 -0.95
C GLN A 6 5.58 6.27 -1.64
N ILE A 7 4.73 5.60 -0.90
CA ILE A 7 3.50 5.04 -1.46
C ILE A 7 2.54 6.14 -1.87
N LYS A 8 2.43 7.19 -1.07
CA LYS A 8 1.61 8.35 -1.45
C LYS A 8 2.15 9.00 -2.72
N ALA A 9 3.46 9.06 -2.86
CA ALA A 9 4.07 9.62 -4.06
C ALA A 9 3.77 8.80 -5.30
N MET A 10 3.43 7.53 -5.14
CA MET A 10 3.02 6.69 -6.25
C MET A 10 1.59 6.98 -6.71
N GLY A 11 0.86 7.81 -5.97
CA GLY A 11 -0.50 8.18 -6.33
C GLY A 11 -1.58 7.54 -5.48
N TYR A 12 -1.21 6.87 -4.42
CA TYR A 12 -2.17 6.21 -3.54
C TYR A 12 -2.55 7.10 -2.37
N ASP A 13 -3.81 7.04 -1.96
CA ASP A 13 -4.27 7.63 -0.72
C ASP A 13 -4.32 6.54 0.34
N ILE A 14 -3.59 6.72 1.42
CA ILE A 14 -3.50 5.72 2.47
C ILE A 14 -4.55 5.99 3.53
N LYS A 15 -5.46 5.05 3.71
CA LYS A 15 -6.42 5.10 4.79
C LYS A 15 -5.91 4.36 6.01
N LYS A 16 -5.24 3.23 5.79
CA LYS A 16 -4.76 2.39 6.87
C LYS A 16 -3.45 1.74 6.48
N PHE A 17 -2.51 1.72 7.39
CA PHE A 17 -1.19 1.12 7.17
C PHE A 17 -0.95 0.09 8.25
N LYS A 18 -0.56 -1.12 7.86
CA LYS A 18 -0.25 -2.20 8.78
C LYS A 18 1.00 -2.92 8.37
N VAL A 19 1.66 -3.55 9.34
CA VAL A 19 2.74 -4.49 9.07
C VAL A 19 2.19 -5.87 9.38
N THR A 20 2.25 -6.76 8.42
CA THR A 20 1.71 -8.10 8.59
C THR A 20 2.68 -9.00 9.36
N LYS A 21 2.21 -10.18 9.74
CA LYS A 21 3.05 -11.14 10.44
C LYS A 21 4.21 -11.63 9.57
N THR A 22 4.08 -11.51 8.27
CA THR A 22 5.13 -11.91 7.35
C THR A 22 6.06 -10.76 6.99
N ASN A 23 6.00 -9.68 7.77
CA ASN A 23 6.81 -8.49 7.56
C ASN A 23 6.55 -7.81 6.22
N CYS A 24 5.32 -7.86 5.75
CA CYS A 24 4.92 -7.10 4.58
C CYS A 24 4.13 -5.88 5.00
N TYR A 25 4.24 -4.80 4.24
CA TYR A 25 3.40 -3.63 4.49
C TYR A 25 2.07 -3.85 3.81
N GLU A 26 1.01 -3.70 4.57
CA GLU A 26 -0.35 -3.83 4.06
C GLU A 26 -1.01 -2.46 4.09
N ILE A 27 -1.49 -2.01 2.95
CA ILE A 27 -2.05 -0.68 2.82
C ILE A 27 -3.46 -0.77 2.29
N TYR A 28 -4.38 -0.11 2.99
CA TYR A 28 -5.76 0.05 2.57
C TYR A 28 -5.95 1.51 2.21
N GLY A 29 -6.51 1.76 1.05
CA GLY A 29 -6.77 3.12 0.64
C GLY A 29 -7.34 3.17 -0.76
N TRP A 30 -6.98 4.21 -1.49
CA TRP A 30 -7.49 4.44 -2.83
C TRP A 30 -6.34 4.69 -3.79
N ASP A 31 -6.51 4.26 -5.04
CA ASP A 31 -5.53 4.51 -6.07
C ASP A 31 -5.77 5.89 -6.72
N LYS A 32 -5.05 6.17 -7.80
CA LYS A 32 -5.19 7.44 -8.51
C LYS A 32 -6.59 7.67 -9.03
N GLU A 33 -7.29 6.60 -9.33
CA GLU A 33 -8.65 6.66 -9.85
C GLU A 33 -9.69 6.59 -8.76
N LYS A 34 -9.24 6.68 -7.51
CA LYS A 34 -10.09 6.66 -6.33
C LYS A 34 -10.84 5.34 -6.16
N ARG A 35 -10.25 4.27 -6.67
CA ARG A 35 -10.79 2.93 -6.43
C ARG A 35 -10.22 2.41 -5.13
N LYS A 36 -11.04 1.73 -4.36
CA LYS A 36 -10.62 1.17 -3.09
C LYS A 36 -9.69 0.00 -3.36
N VAL A 37 -8.50 0.05 -2.77
CA VAL A 37 -7.48 -0.96 -3.02
C VAL A 37 -6.87 -1.46 -1.73
N GLU A 38 -6.39 -2.71 -1.78
CA GLU A 38 -5.56 -3.29 -0.73
C GLU A 38 -4.26 -3.69 -1.40
N ILE A 39 -3.15 -3.16 -0.90
CA ILE A 39 -1.86 -3.36 -1.54
C ILE A 39 -0.88 -3.87 -0.51
N TYR A 40 -0.08 -4.85 -0.92
CA TYR A 40 0.97 -5.39 -0.08
C TYR A 40 2.32 -5.06 -0.69
N PHE A 41 3.21 -4.52 0.11
CA PHE A 41 4.56 -4.16 -0.32
C PHE A 41 5.60 -4.93 0.47
N ASP A 42 6.69 -5.24 -0.20
CA ASP A 42 7.87 -5.80 0.47
C ASP A 42 8.58 -4.67 1.20
N PRO A 43 8.79 -4.78 2.51
CA PRO A 43 9.40 -3.69 3.27
C PRO A 43 10.86 -3.47 2.93
N THR A 44 11.51 -4.43 2.30
CA THR A 44 12.92 -4.33 1.99
C THR A 44 13.18 -3.34 0.87
N ASP A 45 12.38 -3.40 -0.19
CA ASP A 45 12.58 -2.53 -1.35
C ASP A 45 11.30 -1.84 -1.80
N LEU A 46 10.23 -1.97 -1.04
CA LEU A 46 8.92 -1.40 -1.36
C LEU A 46 8.39 -1.85 -2.71
N LYS A 47 8.74 -3.07 -3.07
CA LYS A 47 8.22 -3.66 -4.28
C LYS A 47 6.80 -4.17 -4.04
N LYS A 48 5.91 -3.88 -4.97
CA LYS A 48 4.53 -4.32 -4.85
C LYS A 48 4.45 -5.83 -5.00
N VAL A 49 3.98 -6.50 -3.95
CA VAL A 49 3.86 -7.95 -3.93
C VAL A 49 2.49 -8.37 -4.42
N LYS A 50 1.45 -7.63 -4.02
CA LYS A 50 0.09 -8.00 -4.34
C LYS A 50 -0.77 -6.75 -4.31
N GLU A 51 -1.74 -6.69 -5.21
CA GLU A 51 -2.71 -5.60 -5.23
C GLU A 51 -4.09 -6.18 -5.49
N GLU A 52 -5.05 -5.80 -4.66
CA GLU A 52 -6.44 -6.18 -4.85
C GLU A 52 -7.27 -4.92 -4.93
N ILE A 53 -8.16 -4.86 -5.91
CA ILE A 53 -9.06 -3.74 -6.07
C ILE A 53 -10.43 -4.17 -5.58
N ASP A 54 -10.93 -3.47 -4.57
CA ASP A 54 -12.20 -3.78 -3.94
C ASP A 54 -13.16 -2.63 -4.24
N GLU A 55 -13.82 -2.73 -5.36
CA GLU A 55 -14.77 -1.69 -5.75
C GLU A 55 -16.12 -1.87 -5.09
#